data_0c9a79c1ccae0ebe32a340b31a6803b3
#
_entry.id   0c9a79c1ccae0ebe32a340b31a6803b3
#
_cell.length_a   1.000
_cell.length_b   1.000
_cell.length_c   1.000
_cell.angle_alpha   90.00
_cell.angle_beta   90.00
_cell.angle_gamma   90.00
#
_symmetry.space_group_name_H-M   'P 1'
#
loop_
_entity.id
_entity.type
_entity.pdbx_description
1 polymer ?
#
loop_
_entity_poly.entity_id
_entity_poly.type
_entity_poly.pdbx_seq_one_letter_code
_entity_poly.pdbx_strand_id
1 'polypeptide(L)'
;MKPVFVGTLRPILCALLCAAGLPAMAAGQPPLIVVEDHGGTSVLPYYQALDLPPRRDQPGPPRISVPPSGGKTFSEADMLPVRSERLSPGDEPRRVIQAPGLTPVFLIGDDERSRAWLLERKAALNEISAIGLVVNVGSAESLAELRKLAPELTLSPVSGDDLAQRLGLRHYPVLITASGIEQ
;
A
#
# COMPACT_ATOMS: atom_id res chain seq x y z
N MET A 1 -1.76 -13.99 81.80
CA MET A 1 -2.84 -13.10 81.32
C MET A 1 -3.35 -13.66 80.01
N LYS A 2 -4.66 -13.90 79.92
CA LYS A 2 -5.32 -14.76 78.88
C LYS A 2 -5.47 -14.11 77.58
N PRO A 3 -5.32 -14.85 76.41
CA PRO A 3 -5.70 -14.37 75.11
C PRO A 3 -7.20 -14.54 74.88
N VAL A 4 -7.79 -13.56 74.16
CA VAL A 4 -9.18 -13.57 73.76
C VAL A 4 -9.28 -14.17 72.32
N PHE A 5 -10.12 -15.21 72.26
CA PHE A 5 -10.51 -15.92 71.07
C PHE A 5 -11.59 -15.09 70.33
N VAL A 6 -11.35 -14.66 69.13
CA VAL A 6 -12.38 -14.07 68.26
C VAL A 6 -12.58 -14.96 67.02
N GLY A 7 -13.82 -15.47 66.94
CA GLY A 7 -14.25 -16.55 66.11
C GLY A 7 -14.27 -16.25 64.60
N THR A 8 -13.95 -17.29 63.91
CA THR A 8 -14.10 -17.47 62.46
C THR A 8 -15.58 -17.67 62.10
N LEU A 9 -16.17 -16.65 61.45
CA LEU A 9 -17.50 -16.82 60.82
C LEU A 9 -17.54 -16.03 59.51
N ARG A 10 -16.77 -16.46 58.52
CA ARG A 10 -16.73 -15.82 57.20
C ARG A 10 -16.32 -16.73 56.07
N PRO A 11 -16.99 -17.85 55.77
CA PRO A 11 -16.89 -18.35 54.42
C PRO A 11 -18.20 -18.80 53.75
N ILE A 12 -19.39 -18.37 54.17
CA ILE A 12 -20.64 -18.87 53.58
C ILE A 12 -21.34 -17.83 52.65
N LEU A 13 -20.89 -16.58 52.62
CA LEU A 13 -21.55 -15.53 51.83
C LEU A 13 -20.97 -15.29 50.44
N CYS A 14 -19.88 -15.95 50.05
CA CYS A 14 -19.26 -15.79 48.73
C CYS A 14 -19.70 -16.80 47.64
N ALA A 15 -20.46 -17.82 48.00
CA ALA A 15 -20.81 -18.89 47.06
C ALA A 15 -22.13 -18.67 46.28
N LEU A 16 -22.89 -17.61 46.52
CA LEU A 16 -24.21 -17.40 45.92
C LEU A 16 -24.28 -16.26 44.88
N LEU A 17 -23.16 -15.68 44.49
CA LEU A 17 -23.13 -14.54 43.55
C LEU A 17 -22.61 -14.85 42.15
N CYS A 18 -22.38 -16.11 41.79
CA CYS A 18 -21.83 -16.50 40.48
C CYS A 18 -22.83 -17.05 39.47
N ALA A 19 -24.15 -16.88 39.67
CA ALA A 19 -25.17 -17.41 38.76
C ALA A 19 -25.98 -16.33 38.01
N ALA A 20 -25.54 -15.07 37.96
CA ALA A 20 -26.12 -14.07 37.09
C ALA A 20 -25.32 -14.02 35.79
N GLY A 21 -25.65 -14.92 34.86
CA GLY A 21 -25.18 -14.85 33.47
C GLY A 21 -25.63 -13.53 32.82
N LEU A 22 -24.71 -12.61 32.65
CA LEU A 22 -24.95 -11.40 31.87
C LEU A 22 -25.21 -11.81 30.41
N PRO A 23 -26.33 -11.38 29.79
CA PRO A 23 -26.50 -11.57 28.37
C PRO A 23 -25.38 -10.79 27.65
N ALA A 24 -24.60 -11.48 26.83
CA ALA A 24 -23.69 -10.86 25.90
C ALA A 24 -24.51 -9.98 24.95
N MET A 25 -24.51 -8.68 25.16
CA MET A 25 -25.00 -7.71 24.20
C MET A 25 -24.15 -7.88 22.94
N ALA A 26 -24.75 -8.45 21.88
CA ALA A 26 -24.17 -8.40 20.56
C ALA A 26 -23.92 -6.93 20.24
N ALA A 27 -22.65 -6.53 20.20
CA ALA A 27 -22.26 -5.19 19.74
C ALA A 27 -22.74 -5.06 18.30
N GLY A 28 -23.85 -4.34 18.10
CA GLY A 28 -24.34 -3.99 16.77
C GLY A 28 -23.21 -3.25 16.06
N GLN A 29 -22.94 -3.66 14.82
CA GLN A 29 -21.99 -2.93 13.98
C GLN A 29 -22.43 -1.47 13.91
N PRO A 30 -21.52 -0.51 14.05
CA PRO A 30 -21.88 0.90 13.93
C PRO A 30 -22.51 1.13 12.57
N PRO A 31 -23.57 1.95 12.49
CA PRO A 31 -24.22 2.25 11.22
C PRO A 31 -23.20 2.87 10.27
N LEU A 32 -23.23 2.46 9.00
CA LEU A 32 -22.41 3.07 7.96
C LEU A 32 -22.70 4.57 7.92
N ILE A 33 -21.66 5.37 8.07
CA ILE A 33 -21.76 6.83 7.95
C ILE A 33 -21.59 7.14 6.47
N VAL A 34 -22.66 7.61 5.82
CA VAL A 34 -22.59 8.14 4.47
C VAL A 34 -21.88 9.49 4.55
N VAL A 35 -20.68 9.57 3.98
CA VAL A 35 -19.85 10.78 4.02
C VAL A 35 -20.30 11.80 2.98
N GLU A 36 -20.90 11.35 1.88
CA GLU A 36 -21.40 12.19 0.80
C GLU A 36 -22.58 11.51 0.13
N ASP A 37 -23.68 12.24 -0.01
CA ASP A 37 -24.89 11.80 -0.71
C ASP A 37 -25.21 12.81 -1.81
N HIS A 38 -25.04 12.38 -3.05
CA HIS A 38 -25.38 13.20 -4.22
C HIS A 38 -26.85 13.15 -4.60
N GLY A 39 -27.67 12.60 -3.75
CA GLY A 39 -29.08 12.37 -4.01
C GLY A 39 -29.31 11.16 -4.91
N GLY A 40 -30.49 10.63 -4.82
CA GLY A 40 -30.92 9.49 -5.61
C GLY A 40 -32.25 8.98 -5.09
N THR A 41 -33.07 8.40 -5.99
CA THR A 41 -34.30 7.74 -5.58
C THR A 41 -34.01 6.30 -5.20
N SER A 42 -34.47 5.88 -4.02
CA SER A 42 -34.32 4.49 -3.59
C SER A 42 -34.88 3.54 -4.65
N VAL A 43 -34.10 2.54 -5.04
CA VAL A 43 -34.51 1.50 -6.00
C VAL A 43 -35.40 0.43 -5.35
N LEU A 44 -35.54 0.45 -4.02
CA LEU A 44 -36.32 -0.53 -3.27
C LEU A 44 -37.79 -0.65 -3.74
N PRO A 45 -38.53 0.43 -4.03
CA PRO A 45 -39.89 0.34 -4.54
C PRO A 45 -40.00 -0.42 -5.86
N TYR A 46 -39.00 -0.30 -6.72
CA TYR A 46 -38.95 -1.02 -8.01
C TYR A 46 -38.77 -2.52 -7.80
N TYR A 47 -37.90 -2.93 -6.85
CA TYR A 47 -37.74 -4.34 -6.51
C TYR A 47 -38.96 -4.92 -5.83
N GLN A 48 -39.67 -4.16 -5.00
CA GLN A 48 -40.94 -4.56 -4.38
C GLN A 48 -42.05 -4.71 -5.39
N ALA A 49 -42.11 -3.84 -6.41
CA ALA A 49 -43.11 -3.90 -7.48
C ALA A 49 -42.93 -5.14 -8.39
N LEU A 50 -41.75 -5.77 -8.40
CA LEU A 50 -41.54 -7.00 -9.16
C LEU A 50 -42.19 -8.22 -8.52
N ASP A 51 -42.67 -8.12 -7.27
CA ASP A 51 -43.35 -9.18 -6.51
C ASP A 51 -42.73 -10.57 -6.70
N LEU A 52 -41.41 -10.61 -6.64
CA LEU A 52 -40.63 -11.84 -6.86
C LEU A 52 -40.93 -12.82 -5.72
N PRO A 53 -41.44 -14.04 -6.00
CA PRO A 53 -41.68 -15.03 -4.97
C PRO A 53 -40.39 -15.37 -4.24
N PRO A 54 -40.40 -15.55 -2.91
CA PRO A 54 -39.22 -15.96 -2.16
C PRO A 54 -38.68 -17.24 -2.75
N ARG A 55 -37.41 -17.26 -3.06
CA ARG A 55 -36.72 -18.46 -3.58
C ARG A 55 -36.62 -19.54 -2.49
N ARG A 56 -37.66 -20.35 -2.39
CA ARG A 56 -37.72 -21.43 -1.36
C ARG A 56 -36.90 -22.66 -1.68
N ASP A 57 -36.58 -22.88 -2.95
CA ASP A 57 -36.00 -24.13 -3.43
C ASP A 57 -34.64 -23.99 -4.18
N GLN A 58 -34.01 -22.85 -4.10
CA GLN A 58 -32.63 -22.77 -4.64
C GLN A 58 -31.62 -23.11 -3.55
N PRO A 59 -30.69 -24.03 -3.83
CA PRO A 59 -29.52 -24.19 -2.98
C PRO A 59 -28.88 -22.81 -2.81
N GLY A 60 -28.53 -22.48 -1.57
CA GLY A 60 -27.89 -21.21 -1.24
C GLY A 60 -26.77 -20.90 -2.23
N PRO A 61 -26.43 -19.63 -2.45
CA PRO A 61 -25.38 -19.27 -3.38
C PRO A 61 -24.16 -20.15 -3.11
N PRO A 62 -23.51 -20.66 -4.16
CA PRO A 62 -22.36 -21.55 -3.99
C PRO A 62 -21.37 -20.84 -3.06
N ARG A 63 -21.06 -21.48 -1.94
CA ARG A 63 -20.00 -20.99 -1.07
C ARG A 63 -18.73 -21.11 -1.88
N ILE A 64 -18.22 -20.00 -2.37
CA ILE A 64 -16.89 -19.93 -2.97
C ILE A 64 -15.92 -20.26 -1.82
N SER A 65 -15.53 -21.53 -1.75
CA SER A 65 -14.41 -21.91 -0.91
C SER A 65 -13.17 -21.34 -1.58
N VAL A 66 -12.74 -20.18 -1.13
CA VAL A 66 -11.41 -19.67 -1.50
C VAL A 66 -10.43 -20.60 -0.79
N PRO A 67 -9.68 -21.42 -1.53
CA PRO A 67 -8.64 -22.22 -0.88
C PRO A 67 -7.75 -21.26 -0.13
N PRO A 68 -7.28 -21.61 1.08
CA PRO A 68 -6.32 -20.77 1.78
C PRO A 68 -5.18 -20.53 0.79
N SER A 69 -4.99 -19.29 0.38
CA SER A 69 -3.84 -18.88 -0.42
C SER A 69 -2.65 -19.34 0.41
N GLY A 70 -2.00 -20.43 0.01
CA GLY A 70 -0.73 -20.84 0.59
C GLY A 70 0.20 -19.66 0.34
N GLY A 71 0.20 -18.73 1.30
CA GLY A 71 0.73 -17.39 1.13
C GLY A 71 2.22 -17.44 0.88
N LYS A 72 2.63 -17.52 -0.38
CA LYS A 72 3.88 -16.88 -0.76
C LYS A 72 3.66 -15.39 -0.50
N THR A 73 4.25 -14.90 0.55
CA THR A 73 4.40 -13.47 0.74
C THR A 73 5.27 -12.99 -0.41
N PHE A 74 4.65 -12.33 -1.40
CA PHE A 74 5.42 -11.71 -2.49
C PHE A 74 6.35 -10.68 -1.87
N SER A 75 7.65 -10.87 -2.11
CA SER A 75 8.66 -9.92 -1.70
C SER A 75 9.07 -9.07 -2.90
N GLU A 76 9.61 -7.89 -2.64
CA GLU A 76 10.17 -7.05 -3.70
C GLU A 76 11.27 -7.77 -4.51
N ALA A 77 11.98 -8.71 -3.87
CA ALA A 77 12.98 -9.54 -4.55
C ALA A 77 12.38 -10.42 -5.65
N ASP A 78 11.10 -10.78 -5.56
CA ASP A 78 10.41 -11.56 -6.60
C ASP A 78 10.14 -10.74 -7.88
N MET A 79 10.28 -9.40 -7.81
CA MET A 79 10.15 -8.48 -8.95
C MET A 79 11.47 -8.33 -9.73
N LEU A 80 12.57 -8.83 -9.20
CA LEU A 80 13.89 -8.68 -9.79
C LEU A 80 14.27 -9.90 -10.66
N PRO A 81 15.06 -9.71 -11.71
CA PRO A 81 15.65 -8.46 -12.19
C PRO A 81 14.63 -7.55 -12.90
N VAL A 82 14.76 -6.24 -12.73
CA VAL A 82 14.04 -5.25 -13.53
C VAL A 82 14.91 -4.79 -14.69
N ARG A 83 14.35 -4.77 -15.88
CA ARG A 83 15.01 -4.32 -17.09
C ARG A 83 14.07 -3.42 -17.90
N SER A 84 14.65 -2.35 -18.45
CA SER A 84 13.99 -1.46 -19.41
C SER A 84 14.72 -1.55 -20.72
N GLU A 85 14.05 -2.06 -21.75
CA GLU A 85 14.66 -2.28 -23.06
C GLU A 85 14.92 -0.98 -23.84
N ARG A 86 14.15 0.06 -23.52
CA ARG A 86 14.20 1.37 -24.19
C ARG A 86 15.19 2.33 -23.55
N LEU A 87 15.69 2.01 -22.37
CA LEU A 87 16.52 2.89 -21.57
C LEU A 87 17.93 2.30 -21.36
N SER A 88 18.93 3.13 -21.56
CA SER A 88 20.34 2.79 -21.30
C SER A 88 21.04 3.92 -20.54
N PRO A 89 22.15 3.65 -19.84
CA PRO A 89 22.96 4.71 -19.27
C PRO A 89 23.46 5.67 -20.35
N GLY A 90 23.29 6.98 -20.15
CA GLY A 90 23.73 7.96 -21.16
C GLY A 90 23.31 9.37 -20.82
N ASP A 91 23.53 10.28 -21.79
CA ASP A 91 23.14 11.68 -21.68
C ASP A 91 21.74 11.87 -22.27
N GLU A 92 20.81 12.36 -21.48
CA GLU A 92 19.47 12.71 -21.93
C GLU A 92 19.41 14.24 -22.15
N PRO A 93 19.00 14.71 -23.33
CA PRO A 93 18.93 16.15 -23.61
C PRO A 93 17.88 16.83 -22.74
N ARG A 94 18.27 17.93 -22.14
CA ARG A 94 17.36 18.78 -21.37
C ARG A 94 16.25 19.31 -22.28
N ARG A 95 15.01 19.24 -21.80
CA ARG A 95 13.85 19.79 -22.52
C ARG A 95 12.75 20.22 -21.56
N VAL A 96 12.00 21.21 -22.00
CA VAL A 96 10.82 21.70 -21.30
C VAL A 96 9.63 20.82 -21.64
N ILE A 97 8.86 20.44 -20.60
CA ILE A 97 7.57 19.79 -20.75
C ILE A 97 6.52 20.58 -19.95
N GLN A 98 5.25 20.30 -20.20
CA GLN A 98 4.15 20.87 -19.42
C GLN A 98 3.32 19.70 -18.88
N ALA A 99 3.52 19.36 -17.62
CA ALA A 99 2.83 18.28 -16.94
C ALA A 99 2.35 18.75 -15.55
N PRO A 100 1.39 19.71 -15.49
CA PRO A 100 0.93 20.24 -14.23
C PRO A 100 0.39 19.13 -13.32
N GLY A 101 0.79 19.16 -12.04
CA GLY A 101 0.42 18.13 -11.06
C GLY A 101 1.30 16.87 -11.08
N LEU A 102 2.29 16.78 -11.95
CA LEU A 102 3.24 15.67 -11.92
C LEU A 102 4.14 15.78 -10.68
N THR A 103 4.11 14.76 -9.84
CA THR A 103 5.10 14.59 -8.77
C THR A 103 6.48 14.38 -9.39
N PRO A 104 7.53 15.07 -8.93
CA PRO A 104 8.87 14.86 -9.44
C PRO A 104 9.30 13.39 -9.33
N VAL A 105 9.78 12.82 -10.42
CA VAL A 105 10.33 11.46 -10.47
C VAL A 105 11.69 11.47 -11.13
N PHE A 106 12.56 10.56 -10.71
CA PHE A 106 13.85 10.39 -11.38
C PHE A 106 14.06 8.92 -11.73
N LEU A 107 14.76 8.69 -12.84
CA LEU A 107 15.08 7.36 -13.35
C LEU A 107 16.58 7.10 -13.16
N ILE A 108 16.93 5.96 -12.59
CA ILE A 108 18.31 5.50 -12.41
C ILE A 108 18.42 3.99 -12.68
N GLY A 109 19.65 3.52 -12.87
CA GLY A 109 19.99 2.11 -12.89
C GLY A 109 20.94 1.73 -11.76
N ASP A 110 21.42 0.48 -11.77
CA ASP A 110 22.45 -0.01 -10.84
C ASP A 110 23.89 0.19 -11.35
N ASP A 111 24.06 0.99 -12.40
CA ASP A 111 25.33 1.35 -13.01
C ASP A 111 26.06 2.48 -12.25
N GLU A 112 27.35 2.62 -12.53
CA GLU A 112 28.23 3.59 -11.86
C GLU A 112 27.82 5.05 -12.13
N ARG A 113 27.34 5.35 -13.34
CA ARG A 113 26.86 6.70 -13.70
C ARG A 113 25.66 7.09 -12.85
N SER A 114 24.70 6.20 -12.71
CA SER A 114 23.50 6.41 -11.87
C SER A 114 23.87 6.60 -10.40
N ARG A 115 24.83 5.83 -9.90
CA ARG A 115 25.33 5.95 -8.52
C ARG A 115 25.99 7.30 -8.26
N ALA A 116 26.86 7.75 -9.17
CA ALA A 116 27.52 9.04 -9.08
C ALA A 116 26.51 10.20 -9.12
N TRP A 117 25.58 10.14 -10.07
CA TRP A 117 24.53 11.15 -10.22
C TRP A 117 23.62 11.22 -8.99
N LEU A 118 23.25 10.07 -8.44
CA LEU A 118 22.42 9.99 -7.23
C LEU A 118 23.12 10.65 -6.03
N LEU A 119 24.40 10.36 -5.84
CA LEU A 119 25.21 10.95 -4.75
C LEU A 119 25.31 12.46 -4.87
N GLU A 120 25.49 12.97 -6.08
CA GLU A 120 25.56 14.41 -6.35
C GLU A 120 24.23 15.11 -6.11
N ARG A 121 23.12 14.48 -6.54
CA ARG A 121 21.80 15.13 -6.57
C ARG A 121 20.89 14.80 -5.39
N LYS A 122 21.22 13.87 -4.52
CA LYS A 122 20.34 13.37 -3.46
C LYS A 122 19.72 14.46 -2.58
N ALA A 123 20.48 15.49 -2.25
CA ALA A 123 19.96 16.61 -1.43
C ALA A 123 18.85 17.38 -2.17
N ALA A 124 19.08 17.73 -3.43
CA ALA A 124 18.10 18.44 -4.26
C ALA A 124 16.86 17.58 -4.54
N LEU A 125 17.06 16.27 -4.78
CA LEU A 125 15.96 15.31 -4.99
C LEU A 125 15.10 15.18 -3.74
N ASN A 126 15.70 15.15 -2.57
CA ASN A 126 14.99 15.09 -1.29
C ASN A 126 14.20 16.39 -1.02
N GLU A 127 14.79 17.54 -1.32
CA GLU A 127 14.13 18.85 -1.14
C GLU A 127 12.82 18.95 -1.93
N ILE A 128 12.80 18.42 -3.15
CA ILE A 128 11.59 18.38 -3.99
C ILE A 128 10.74 17.13 -3.78
N SER A 129 11.09 16.28 -2.80
CA SER A 129 10.40 15.02 -2.53
C SER A 129 10.25 14.12 -3.76
N ALA A 130 11.30 14.03 -4.57
CA ALA A 130 11.30 13.24 -5.79
C ALA A 130 11.28 11.72 -5.49
N ILE A 131 10.53 10.97 -6.29
CA ILE A 131 10.45 9.51 -6.19
C ILE A 131 11.42 8.90 -7.20
N GLY A 132 12.26 7.98 -6.74
CA GLY A 132 13.21 7.27 -7.58
C GLY A 132 12.64 5.98 -8.16
N LEU A 133 12.76 5.84 -9.47
CA LEU A 133 12.43 4.64 -10.21
C LEU A 133 13.74 3.98 -10.65
N VAL A 134 14.02 2.78 -10.11
CA VAL A 134 15.19 2.01 -10.50
C VAL A 134 14.82 1.14 -11.69
N VAL A 135 15.13 1.64 -12.89
CA VAL A 135 14.62 1.11 -14.17
C VAL A 135 15.46 -0.04 -14.74
N ASN A 136 16.69 -0.18 -14.26
CA ASN A 136 17.57 -1.29 -14.57
C ASN A 136 18.32 -1.72 -13.31
N VAL A 137 18.00 -2.88 -12.78
CA VAL A 137 18.64 -3.44 -11.57
C VAL A 137 18.62 -4.96 -11.65
N GLY A 138 19.79 -5.55 -11.42
CA GLY A 138 20.01 -6.98 -11.56
C GLY A 138 19.61 -7.81 -10.34
N SER A 139 19.76 -7.27 -9.14
CA SER A 139 19.57 -8.03 -7.90
C SER A 139 19.08 -7.18 -6.73
N ALA A 140 18.59 -7.85 -5.69
CA ALA A 140 18.17 -7.21 -4.44
C ALA A 140 19.34 -6.54 -3.71
N GLU A 141 20.53 -7.09 -3.82
CA GLU A 141 21.75 -6.53 -3.25
C GLU A 141 22.08 -5.19 -3.90
N SER A 142 22.07 -5.13 -5.25
CA SER A 142 22.30 -3.88 -5.99
C SER A 142 21.28 -2.80 -5.63
N LEU A 143 20.01 -3.17 -5.49
CA LEU A 143 18.96 -2.25 -5.05
C LEU A 143 19.20 -1.75 -3.62
N ALA A 144 19.59 -2.65 -2.71
CA ALA A 144 19.92 -2.29 -1.33
C ALA A 144 21.13 -1.36 -1.24
N GLU A 145 22.13 -1.53 -2.11
CA GLU A 145 23.28 -0.61 -2.20
C GLU A 145 22.85 0.79 -2.65
N LEU A 146 22.01 0.90 -3.67
CA LEU A 146 21.44 2.19 -4.09
C LEU A 146 20.70 2.90 -2.96
N ARG A 147 19.90 2.16 -2.19
CA ARG A 147 19.19 2.68 -1.02
C ARG A 147 20.10 3.17 0.11
N LYS A 148 21.25 2.51 0.27
CA LYS A 148 22.27 2.97 1.25
C LYS A 148 22.92 4.30 0.84
N LEU A 149 23.03 4.59 -0.46
CA LEU A 149 23.59 5.86 -0.95
C LEU A 149 22.68 7.05 -0.68
N ALA A 150 21.36 6.83 -0.67
CA ALA A 150 20.35 7.87 -0.46
C ALA A 150 19.18 7.34 0.39
N PRO A 151 19.41 7.12 1.70
CA PRO A 151 18.41 6.50 2.59
C PRO A 151 17.18 7.38 2.80
N GLU A 152 17.28 8.66 2.54
CA GLU A 152 16.20 9.64 2.61
C GLU A 152 15.25 9.60 1.41
N LEU A 153 15.65 8.95 0.31
CA LEU A 153 14.85 8.87 -0.91
C LEU A 153 14.12 7.54 -1.02
N THR A 154 12.91 7.58 -1.54
CA THR A 154 12.17 6.37 -1.88
C THR A 154 12.62 5.85 -3.24
N LEU A 155 13.18 4.63 -3.28
CA LEU A 155 13.61 3.97 -4.49
C LEU A 155 12.76 2.72 -4.73
N SER A 156 12.10 2.65 -5.90
CA SER A 156 11.24 1.53 -6.31
C SER A 156 11.74 0.88 -7.60
N PRO A 157 11.95 -0.43 -7.62
CA PRO A 157 12.33 -1.15 -8.84
C PRO A 157 11.10 -1.26 -9.76
N VAL A 158 11.19 -0.72 -10.98
CA VAL A 158 10.09 -0.75 -11.94
C VAL A 158 10.63 -0.53 -13.35
N SER A 159 10.04 -1.18 -14.36
CA SER A 159 10.40 -0.89 -15.77
C SER A 159 10.04 0.53 -16.14
N GLY A 160 10.98 1.23 -16.78
CA GLY A 160 10.80 2.58 -17.29
C GLY A 160 10.30 2.67 -18.73
N ASP A 161 10.00 1.54 -19.37
CA ASP A 161 9.70 1.51 -20.81
C ASP A 161 8.45 2.31 -21.20
N ASP A 162 7.41 2.32 -20.35
CA ASP A 162 6.21 3.12 -20.59
C ASP A 162 6.51 4.62 -20.53
N LEU A 163 7.25 5.06 -19.51
CA LEU A 163 7.70 6.45 -19.39
C LEU A 163 8.63 6.84 -20.54
N ALA A 164 9.55 5.95 -20.89
CA ALA A 164 10.46 6.14 -22.01
C ALA A 164 9.69 6.35 -23.32
N GLN A 165 8.68 5.54 -23.57
CA GLN A 165 7.85 5.65 -24.76
C GLN A 165 7.03 6.94 -24.78
N ARG A 166 6.36 7.27 -23.69
CA ARG A 166 5.48 8.46 -23.60
C ARG A 166 6.25 9.76 -23.66
N LEU A 167 7.41 9.81 -23.00
CA LEU A 167 8.24 11.00 -22.91
C LEU A 167 9.37 11.02 -23.94
N GLY A 168 9.53 9.98 -24.75
CA GLY A 168 10.60 9.86 -25.74
C GLY A 168 11.99 9.83 -25.11
N LEU A 169 12.13 9.24 -23.89
CA LEU A 169 13.41 9.09 -23.20
C LEU A 169 14.19 7.93 -23.79
N ARG A 170 15.51 8.05 -23.80
CA ARG A 170 16.43 7.00 -24.24
C ARG A 170 17.49 6.68 -23.20
N HIS A 171 17.76 7.64 -22.32
CA HIS A 171 18.86 7.53 -21.37
C HIS A 171 18.45 7.88 -19.95
N TYR A 172 19.20 7.32 -19.01
CA TYR A 172 19.17 7.66 -17.61
C TYR A 172 20.63 7.85 -17.10
N PRO A 173 20.90 8.50 -15.97
CA PRO A 173 19.95 9.07 -15.03
C PRO A 173 19.25 10.32 -15.56
N VAL A 174 18.02 10.56 -15.13
CA VAL A 174 17.22 11.73 -15.55
C VAL A 174 16.19 12.10 -14.49
N LEU A 175 16.00 13.39 -14.27
CA LEU A 175 14.95 13.96 -13.43
C LEU A 175 13.82 14.49 -14.30
N ILE A 176 12.60 14.13 -13.97
CA ILE A 176 11.36 14.54 -14.65
C ILE A 176 10.53 15.33 -13.65
N THR A 177 10.26 16.57 -13.97
CA THR A 177 9.43 17.47 -13.17
C THR A 177 8.21 17.94 -13.95
N ALA A 178 7.29 18.66 -13.31
CA ALA A 178 6.15 19.26 -13.99
C ALA A 178 6.52 20.23 -15.12
N SER A 179 7.74 20.78 -15.10
CA SER A 179 8.21 21.81 -16.02
C SER A 179 9.31 21.35 -16.98
N GLY A 180 9.96 20.24 -16.71
CA GLY A 180 11.09 19.82 -17.51
C GLY A 180 11.65 18.43 -17.23
N ILE A 181 12.52 18.03 -18.14
CA ILE A 181 13.34 16.83 -18.07
C ILE A 181 14.79 17.29 -18.08
N GLU A 182 15.60 16.84 -17.11
CA GLU A 182 16.99 17.24 -16.93
C GLU A 182 17.84 16.15 -16.26
N GLN A 183 19.16 16.27 -16.40
CA GLN A 183 20.13 15.42 -15.72
C GLN A 183 20.86 16.16 -14.61
#